data_0dc5ffe765ebf0ce089dc8e19c65d542
#
_entry.id   0dc5ffe765ebf0ce089dc8e19c65d542
#
_cell.length_a   1.000
_cell.length_b   1.000
_cell.length_c   1.000
_cell.angle_alpha   90.00
_cell.angle_beta   90.00
_cell.angle_gamma   90.00
#
_symmetry.space_group_name_H-M   'P 1'
#
loop_
_entity.id
_entity.type
_entity.pdbx_description
1 polymer ?
#
loop_
_entity_poly.entity_id
_entity_poly.type
_entity_poly.pdbx_seq_one_letter_code
_entity_poly.pdbx_strand_id
1 'polypeptide(L)'
;DGIFRRNNPEIVSLPQLFAAHGYETVGIGKVYHPLSDETYNNDPVSWTKPYIKPQAPVYMLPEGKPVTECVDVPDNAYFDGRVADEAVAWIDSLSRSDKPFFLAVGFIRPHLPFVAPEKYWDLYDRDKMPLAEFQSMSSDPVPCAYHNSNEVKAYTDVPSFHSYMPGQEL
;
A
#
# COMPACT_ATOMS: atom_id res chain seq x y z
N ASP A 1 7.50 -13.00 9.36
CA ASP A 1 6.52 -11.91 9.35
C ASP A 1 5.99 -11.73 10.77
N GLY A 2 6.31 -10.67 11.39
CA GLY A 2 5.93 -10.37 12.75
C GLY A 2 5.88 -8.87 12.99
N ILE A 3 5.20 -8.47 14.05
CA ILE A 3 5.23 -7.09 14.50
C ILE A 3 6.66 -6.80 14.92
N PHE A 4 7.33 -5.88 14.24
CA PHE A 4 8.76 -5.63 14.43
C PHE A 4 9.10 -5.32 15.90
N ARG A 5 8.21 -4.64 16.60
CA ARG A 5 8.41 -4.27 17.99
C ARG A 5 8.24 -5.44 18.98
N ARG A 6 7.51 -6.49 18.62
CA ARG A 6 7.48 -7.73 19.44
C ARG A 6 8.83 -8.44 19.46
N ASN A 7 9.51 -8.44 18.30
CA ASN A 7 10.81 -9.08 18.18
C ASN A 7 11.96 -8.17 18.63
N ASN A 8 11.75 -6.86 18.58
CA ASN A 8 12.73 -5.83 18.90
C ASN A 8 12.06 -4.72 19.70
N PRO A 9 11.70 -4.94 20.98
CA PRO A 9 10.92 -3.98 21.78
C PRO A 9 11.64 -2.64 21.96
N GLU A 10 12.95 -2.66 22.03
CA GLU A 10 13.79 -1.46 22.25
C GLU A 10 14.14 -0.70 20.95
N ILE A 11 13.66 -1.17 19.80
CA ILE A 11 13.98 -0.48 18.54
C ILE A 11 13.35 0.92 18.51
N VAL A 12 14.15 1.90 18.11
CA VAL A 12 13.67 3.26 17.88
C VAL A 12 13.31 3.40 16.39
N SER A 13 12.04 3.65 16.11
CA SER A 13 11.58 3.91 14.74
C SER A 13 12.02 5.31 14.27
N LEU A 14 12.07 5.52 12.96
CA LEU A 14 12.42 6.83 12.40
C LEU A 14 11.51 7.96 12.91
N PRO A 15 10.16 7.84 12.88
CA PRO A 15 9.30 8.87 13.47
C PRO A 15 9.55 9.07 14.95
N GLN A 16 9.79 8.00 15.72
CA GLN A 16 10.09 8.09 17.15
C GLN A 16 11.37 8.87 17.43
N LEU A 17 12.39 8.72 16.58
CA LEU A 17 13.62 9.50 16.67
C LEU A 17 13.34 10.99 16.44
N PHE A 18 12.55 11.34 15.44
CA PHE A 18 12.15 12.73 15.19
C PHE A 18 11.34 13.30 16.37
N ALA A 19 10.40 12.52 16.92
CA ALA A 19 9.62 12.92 18.10
C ALA A 19 10.52 13.24 19.29
N ALA A 20 11.54 12.41 19.56
CA ALA A 20 12.51 12.63 20.62
C ALA A 20 13.35 13.92 20.44
N HIS A 21 13.42 14.42 19.20
CA HIS A 21 14.13 15.69 18.88
C HIS A 21 13.15 16.88 18.70
N GLY A 22 11.94 16.79 19.24
CA GLY A 22 10.99 17.91 19.31
C GLY A 22 10.13 18.12 18.09
N TYR A 23 10.14 17.19 17.13
CA TYR A 23 9.25 17.23 15.97
C TYR A 23 7.84 16.78 16.34
N GLU A 24 6.82 17.35 15.71
CA GLU A 24 5.51 16.72 15.63
C GLU A 24 5.56 15.59 14.60
N THR A 25 5.16 14.38 14.99
CA THR A 25 5.15 13.22 14.10
C THR A 25 3.73 12.75 13.83
N VAL A 26 3.37 12.62 12.55
CA VAL A 26 2.03 12.25 12.08
C VAL A 26 2.15 11.12 11.07
N GLY A 27 1.33 10.09 11.22
CA GLY A 27 1.23 8.98 10.29
C GLY A 27 -0.17 8.88 9.69
N ILE A 28 -0.26 8.74 8.37
CA ILE A 28 -1.52 8.65 7.62
C ILE A 28 -1.47 7.48 6.64
N GLY A 29 -2.54 6.70 6.57
CA GLY A 29 -2.71 5.65 5.57
C GLY A 29 -1.95 4.36 5.87
N LYS A 30 -1.22 3.79 4.91
CA LYS A 30 -0.45 2.55 5.06
C LYS A 30 1.04 2.84 5.23
N VAL A 31 1.48 3.24 6.42
CA VAL A 31 2.92 3.42 6.73
C VAL A 31 3.55 2.10 7.17
N TYR A 32 2.88 1.39 8.07
CA TYR A 32 3.28 0.05 8.50
C TYR A 32 2.41 -1.02 7.84
N HIS A 33 2.92 -2.25 7.75
CA HIS A 33 2.14 -3.36 7.21
C HIS A 33 1.07 -3.80 8.23
N PRO A 34 -0.23 -3.83 7.85
CA PRO A 34 -1.28 -4.31 8.74
C PRO A 34 -1.13 -5.82 8.98
N LEU A 35 -1.10 -6.19 10.23
CA LEU A 35 -1.21 -7.58 10.68
C LEU A 35 -2.60 -7.82 11.26
N SER A 36 -2.92 -9.08 11.56
CA SER A 36 -4.22 -9.48 12.11
C SER A 36 -4.57 -8.84 13.47
N ASP A 37 -3.59 -8.31 14.17
CA ASP A 37 -3.75 -7.60 15.44
C ASP A 37 -3.63 -6.08 15.21
N GLU A 38 -4.76 -5.41 15.09
CA GLU A 38 -4.85 -3.97 14.81
C GLU A 38 -4.18 -3.09 15.84
N THR A 39 -4.04 -3.55 17.08
CA THR A 39 -3.46 -2.78 18.19
C THR A 39 -1.99 -2.42 17.95
N TYR A 40 -1.28 -3.20 17.14
CA TYR A 40 0.15 -3.01 16.89
C TYR A 40 0.47 -2.49 15.48
N ASN A 41 -0.54 -2.39 14.61
CA ASN A 41 -0.32 -2.11 13.19
C ASN A 41 0.27 -0.73 12.91
N ASN A 42 0.03 0.22 13.78
CA ASN A 42 0.37 1.62 13.56
C ASN A 42 1.48 2.13 14.46
N ASP A 43 2.08 1.27 15.29
CA ASP A 43 3.15 1.60 16.24
C ASP A 43 2.92 2.93 16.99
N PRO A 44 2.01 2.98 17.99
CA PRO A 44 1.59 4.24 18.61
C PRO A 44 2.73 5.09 19.19
N VAL A 45 3.83 4.45 19.61
CA VAL A 45 5.00 5.15 20.16
C VAL A 45 5.80 5.93 19.12
N SER A 46 5.55 5.69 17.84
CA SER A 46 6.15 6.42 16.72
C SER A 46 5.54 7.81 16.52
N TRP A 47 4.35 8.09 17.05
CA TRP A 47 3.57 9.24 16.67
C TRP A 47 3.24 10.14 17.87
N THR A 48 3.41 11.45 17.70
CA THR A 48 2.98 12.46 18.68
C THR A 48 1.50 12.83 18.50
N LYS A 49 0.92 12.54 17.33
CA LYS A 49 -0.51 12.70 17.04
C LYS A 49 -1.14 11.34 16.81
N PRO A 50 -2.46 11.18 17.03
CA PRO A 50 -3.15 9.93 16.71
C PRO A 50 -2.92 9.54 15.25
N TYR A 51 -2.66 8.25 15.01
CA TYR A 51 -2.50 7.72 13.65
C TYR A 51 -3.81 7.80 12.88
N ILE A 52 -3.75 8.22 11.62
CA ILE A 52 -4.91 8.48 10.79
C ILE A 52 -5.05 7.37 9.74
N LYS A 53 -6.15 6.65 9.79
CA LYS A 53 -6.51 5.62 8.81
C LYS A 53 -7.89 5.93 8.24
N PRO A 54 -7.97 6.64 7.12
CA PRO A 54 -9.24 6.93 6.49
C PRO A 54 -10.03 5.66 6.20
N GLN A 55 -11.34 5.72 6.35
CA GLN A 55 -12.22 4.61 5.99
C GLN A 55 -12.70 4.81 4.56
N ALA A 56 -12.58 3.79 3.72
CA ALA A 56 -13.09 3.78 2.37
C ALA A 56 -13.41 2.36 1.94
N PRO A 57 -14.39 2.15 1.05
CA PRO A 57 -14.60 0.85 0.44
C PRO A 57 -13.40 0.45 -0.42
N VAL A 58 -13.18 -0.85 -0.55
CA VAL A 58 -12.16 -1.39 -1.46
C VAL A 58 -12.64 -1.31 -2.91
N TYR A 59 -13.93 -1.56 -3.12
CA TYR A 59 -14.60 -1.56 -4.43
C TYR A 59 -15.81 -0.63 -4.40
N MET A 60 -16.09 -0.01 -5.54
CA MET A 60 -17.30 0.79 -5.76
C MET A 60 -18.46 -0.07 -6.28
N LEU A 61 -18.15 -1.12 -7.04
CA LEU A 61 -19.14 -2.06 -7.56
C LEU A 61 -19.43 -3.16 -6.55
N PRO A 62 -20.70 -3.60 -6.44
CA PRO A 62 -21.14 -4.50 -5.36
C PRO A 62 -20.77 -5.97 -5.58
N GLU A 63 -20.29 -6.36 -6.74
CA GLU A 63 -20.14 -7.76 -7.13
C GLU A 63 -18.68 -8.21 -7.24
N GLY A 64 -18.40 -9.35 -6.59
CA GLY A 64 -17.15 -10.07 -6.75
C GLY A 64 -15.98 -9.47 -5.99
N LYS A 65 -14.79 -9.98 -6.33
CA LYS A 65 -13.49 -9.45 -5.91
C LYS A 65 -12.59 -9.42 -7.14
N PRO A 66 -12.84 -8.52 -8.10
CA PRO A 66 -12.02 -8.43 -9.29
C PRO A 66 -10.61 -7.91 -8.95
N VAL A 67 -9.62 -8.31 -9.73
CA VAL A 67 -8.26 -7.81 -9.57
C VAL A 67 -8.12 -6.36 -9.99
N THR A 68 -9.03 -5.89 -10.86
CA THR A 68 -9.07 -4.51 -11.35
C THR A 68 -10.47 -3.93 -11.24
N GLU A 69 -10.57 -2.64 -10.93
CA GLU A 69 -11.82 -1.89 -11.02
C GLU A 69 -11.53 -0.49 -11.58
N CYS A 70 -12.31 -0.09 -12.57
CA CYS A 70 -12.27 1.20 -13.23
C CYS A 70 -13.67 1.80 -13.23
N VAL A 71 -13.88 2.87 -12.44
CA VAL A 71 -15.21 3.50 -12.28
C VAL A 71 -15.06 5.03 -12.32
N ASP A 72 -16.00 5.71 -12.96
CA ASP A 72 -16.07 7.17 -12.95
C ASP A 72 -16.55 7.67 -11.59
N VAL A 73 -15.59 7.95 -10.72
CA VAL A 73 -15.81 8.45 -9.35
C VAL A 73 -14.76 9.50 -8.99
N PRO A 74 -15.03 10.37 -8.00
CA PRO A 74 -14.02 11.30 -7.50
C PRO A 74 -12.85 10.59 -6.83
N ASP A 75 -11.69 11.26 -6.73
CA ASP A 75 -10.45 10.70 -6.17
C ASP A 75 -10.63 10.12 -4.78
N ASN A 76 -11.36 10.82 -3.92
CA ASN A 76 -11.60 10.41 -2.54
C ASN A 76 -12.73 9.37 -2.37
N ALA A 77 -13.24 8.79 -3.44
CA ALA A 77 -14.07 7.60 -3.36
C ALA A 77 -13.27 6.43 -2.78
N TYR A 78 -12.04 6.26 -3.24
CA TYR A 78 -11.13 5.22 -2.76
C TYR A 78 -10.23 5.68 -1.61
N PHE A 79 -9.60 4.72 -0.96
CA PHE A 79 -8.74 4.93 0.20
C PHE A 79 -7.61 5.92 -0.05
N ASP A 80 -6.86 5.76 -1.14
CA ASP A 80 -5.67 6.57 -1.41
C ASP A 80 -6.01 8.04 -1.69
N GLY A 81 -7.16 8.31 -2.32
CA GLY A 81 -7.65 9.67 -2.47
C GLY A 81 -7.99 10.34 -1.13
N ARG A 82 -8.59 9.58 -0.19
CA ARG A 82 -8.84 10.08 1.17
C ARG A 82 -7.55 10.29 1.96
N VAL A 83 -6.56 9.42 1.77
CA VAL A 83 -5.22 9.61 2.34
C VAL A 83 -4.59 10.90 1.83
N ALA A 84 -4.76 11.21 0.53
CA ALA A 84 -4.27 12.45 -0.06
C ALA A 84 -4.97 13.68 0.52
N ASP A 85 -6.30 13.66 0.67
CA ASP A 85 -7.07 14.75 1.27
C ASP A 85 -6.61 15.02 2.72
N GLU A 86 -6.47 13.97 3.52
CA GLU A 86 -5.95 14.07 4.89
C GLU A 86 -4.52 14.62 4.93
N ALA A 87 -3.65 14.15 4.03
CA ALA A 87 -2.27 14.62 3.97
C ALA A 87 -2.19 16.12 3.65
N VAL A 88 -3.00 16.61 2.70
CA VAL A 88 -3.07 18.03 2.36
C VAL A 88 -3.55 18.86 3.56
N ALA A 89 -4.60 18.42 4.25
CA ALA A 89 -5.12 19.10 5.43
C ALA A 89 -4.08 19.15 6.56
N TRP A 90 -3.32 18.06 6.76
CA TRP A 90 -2.28 18.02 7.77
C TRP A 90 -1.07 18.86 7.41
N ILE A 91 -0.63 18.89 6.14
CA ILE A 91 0.44 19.80 5.68
C ILE A 91 0.06 21.25 5.95
N ASP A 92 -1.17 21.63 5.60
CA ASP A 92 -1.67 22.99 5.86
C ASP A 92 -1.68 23.32 7.37
N SER A 93 -2.12 22.39 8.21
CA SER A 93 -2.13 22.56 9.66
C SER A 93 -0.71 22.64 10.26
N LEU A 94 0.16 21.71 9.87
CA LEU A 94 1.53 21.60 10.38
C LEU A 94 2.40 22.79 9.94
N SER A 95 2.18 23.31 8.74
CA SER A 95 2.92 24.47 8.20
C SER A 95 2.67 25.76 8.98
N ARG A 96 1.61 25.81 9.77
CA ARG A 96 1.27 26.96 10.66
C ARG A 96 1.78 26.80 12.08
N SER A 97 2.40 25.65 12.39
CA SER A 97 2.99 25.38 13.70
C SER A 97 4.42 25.92 13.75
N ASP A 98 4.83 26.41 14.91
CA ASP A 98 6.24 26.80 15.17
C ASP A 98 7.17 25.60 15.34
N LYS A 99 6.62 24.39 15.43
CA LYS A 99 7.38 23.14 15.59
C LYS A 99 7.71 22.53 14.23
N PRO A 100 8.91 22.00 14.07
CA PRO A 100 9.20 21.16 12.92
C PRO A 100 8.34 19.90 12.95
N PHE A 101 8.05 19.33 11.79
CA PHE A 101 7.23 18.13 11.70
C PHE A 101 7.84 17.02 10.84
N PHE A 102 7.44 15.82 11.12
CA PHE A 102 7.69 14.62 10.34
C PHE A 102 6.33 14.03 9.97
N LEU A 103 5.96 14.10 8.70
CA LEU A 103 4.71 13.56 8.18
C LEU A 103 5.01 12.33 7.30
N ALA A 104 4.46 11.18 7.68
CA ALA A 104 4.51 9.96 6.88
C ALA A 104 3.15 9.69 6.25
N VAL A 105 3.12 9.61 4.92
CA VAL A 105 1.90 9.34 4.15
C VAL A 105 2.09 8.05 3.38
N GLY A 106 1.26 7.06 3.65
CA GLY A 106 1.34 5.74 3.04
C GLY A 106 0.13 5.45 2.17
N PHE A 107 0.34 5.30 0.85
CA PHE A 107 -0.65 4.82 -0.10
C PHE A 107 -0.64 3.29 -0.19
N ILE A 108 -1.78 2.70 -0.57
CA ILE A 108 -1.89 1.26 -0.78
C ILE A 108 -1.46 0.89 -2.20
N ARG A 109 -1.85 1.71 -3.20
CA ARG A 109 -1.54 1.39 -4.60
C ARG A 109 -0.07 1.62 -4.90
N PRO A 110 0.57 0.75 -5.70
CA PRO A 110 0.00 -0.25 -6.61
C PRO A 110 -0.21 -1.66 -6.02
N HIS A 111 -0.45 -1.84 -4.73
CA HIS A 111 -0.83 -3.13 -4.17
C HIS A 111 -2.22 -3.57 -4.69
N LEU A 112 -2.42 -4.88 -4.86
CA LEU A 112 -3.70 -5.48 -5.25
C LEU A 112 -4.85 -5.12 -4.28
N PRO A 113 -6.10 -5.04 -4.76
CA PRO A 113 -6.53 -4.99 -6.17
C PRO A 113 -6.16 -3.67 -6.83
N PHE A 114 -6.01 -3.67 -8.15
CA PHE A 114 -5.72 -2.46 -8.93
C PHE A 114 -7.00 -1.67 -9.20
N VAL A 115 -7.44 -0.90 -8.23
CA VAL A 115 -8.64 -0.08 -8.29
C VAL A 115 -8.27 1.40 -8.32
N ALA A 116 -8.85 2.15 -9.25
CA ALA A 116 -8.62 3.59 -9.37
C ALA A 116 -9.80 4.24 -10.11
N PRO A 117 -10.03 5.57 -9.92
CA PRO A 117 -10.97 6.31 -10.76
C PRO A 117 -10.62 6.23 -12.25
N GLU A 118 -11.64 6.14 -13.10
CA GLU A 118 -11.53 5.96 -14.55
C GLU A 118 -10.55 6.94 -15.21
N LYS A 119 -10.57 8.21 -14.82
CA LYS A 119 -9.67 9.24 -15.34
C LYS A 119 -8.17 8.89 -15.25
N TYR A 120 -7.74 8.03 -14.34
CA TYR A 120 -6.36 7.57 -14.24
C TYR A 120 -6.07 6.39 -15.16
N TRP A 121 -7.06 5.54 -15.42
CA TRP A 121 -6.97 4.47 -16.40
C TRP A 121 -6.87 5.04 -17.82
N ASP A 122 -7.60 6.10 -18.12
CA ASP A 122 -7.62 6.78 -19.42
C ASP A 122 -6.29 7.45 -19.78
N LEU A 123 -5.39 7.62 -18.83
CA LEU A 123 -4.03 8.11 -19.11
C LEU A 123 -3.18 7.09 -19.89
N TYR A 124 -3.59 5.84 -19.94
CA TYR A 124 -2.83 4.74 -20.51
C TYR A 124 -3.63 4.04 -21.60
N ASP A 125 -3.06 4.00 -22.82
CA ASP A 125 -3.61 3.20 -23.92
C ASP A 125 -3.24 1.73 -23.72
N ARG A 126 -4.22 0.92 -23.33
CA ARG A 126 -4.05 -0.48 -22.99
C ARG A 126 -3.45 -1.30 -24.14
N ASP A 127 -3.83 -0.98 -25.38
CA ASP A 127 -3.38 -1.70 -26.58
C ASP A 127 -1.91 -1.38 -26.94
N LYS A 128 -1.37 -0.31 -26.35
CA LYS A 128 0.03 0.11 -26.53
C LYS A 128 0.94 -0.24 -25.36
N MET A 129 0.41 -0.87 -24.31
CA MET A 129 1.24 -1.26 -23.18
C MET A 129 2.26 -2.32 -23.58
N PRO A 130 3.57 -2.08 -23.40
CA PRO A 130 4.57 -3.05 -23.77
C PRO A 130 4.53 -4.25 -22.81
N LEU A 131 4.63 -5.45 -23.39
CA LEU A 131 4.88 -6.65 -22.60
C LEU A 131 6.36 -6.69 -22.17
N ALA A 132 6.65 -7.42 -21.09
CA ALA A 132 8.02 -7.65 -20.67
C ALA A 132 8.83 -8.31 -21.81
N GLU A 133 10.03 -7.83 -22.05
CA GLU A 133 10.93 -8.40 -23.07
C GLU A 133 11.29 -9.85 -22.73
N PHE A 134 11.55 -10.13 -21.45
CA PHE A 134 11.87 -11.45 -20.96
C PHE A 134 10.66 -12.05 -20.23
N GLN A 135 9.99 -13.01 -20.85
CA GLN A 135 8.77 -13.64 -20.34
C GLN A 135 8.98 -15.08 -19.89
N SER A 136 10.21 -15.55 -19.92
CA SER A 136 10.60 -16.91 -19.50
C SER A 136 11.54 -16.87 -18.31
N MET A 137 11.62 -18.00 -17.60
CA MET A 137 12.56 -18.17 -16.52
C MET A 137 14.01 -18.06 -17.04
N SER A 138 14.90 -17.49 -16.22
CA SER A 138 16.34 -17.48 -16.50
C SER A 138 16.87 -18.92 -16.65
N SER A 139 17.85 -19.10 -17.51
CA SER A 139 18.55 -20.40 -17.67
C SER A 139 19.31 -20.83 -16.40
N ASP A 140 19.64 -19.88 -15.52
CA ASP A 140 20.25 -20.14 -14.22
C ASP A 140 19.39 -19.47 -13.13
N PRO A 141 18.25 -20.10 -12.75
CA PRO A 141 17.30 -19.47 -11.86
C PRO A 141 17.78 -19.49 -10.41
N VAL A 142 17.72 -18.33 -9.77
CA VAL A 142 17.89 -18.20 -8.32
C VAL A 142 16.54 -18.46 -7.64
N PRO A 143 16.38 -19.56 -6.86
CA PRO A 143 15.07 -19.97 -6.35
C PRO A 143 14.32 -18.90 -5.57
N CYS A 144 15.02 -18.05 -4.81
CA CYS A 144 14.39 -16.98 -4.03
C CYS A 144 13.85 -15.81 -4.87
N ALA A 145 14.18 -15.75 -6.18
CA ALA A 145 13.65 -14.74 -7.08
C ALA A 145 12.25 -15.08 -7.65
N TYR A 146 11.79 -16.32 -7.41
CA TYR A 146 10.51 -16.80 -7.93
C TYR A 146 9.54 -17.14 -6.80
N HIS A 147 8.26 -16.89 -7.04
CA HIS A 147 7.19 -17.20 -6.10
C HIS A 147 5.92 -17.65 -6.84
N ASN A 148 4.99 -18.22 -6.12
CA ASN A 148 3.79 -18.85 -6.67
C ASN A 148 2.64 -17.88 -7.02
N SER A 149 2.82 -16.58 -6.83
CA SER A 149 1.80 -15.54 -7.12
C SER A 149 0.41 -15.82 -6.51
N ASN A 150 0.34 -16.45 -5.35
CA ASN A 150 -0.91 -16.89 -4.72
C ASN A 150 -1.86 -15.72 -4.43
N GLU A 151 -1.32 -14.54 -4.17
CA GLU A 151 -2.15 -13.38 -3.87
C GLU A 151 -3.05 -13.01 -5.05
N VAL A 152 -2.50 -12.94 -6.26
CA VAL A 152 -3.28 -12.60 -7.45
C VAL A 152 -4.32 -13.68 -7.81
N LYS A 153 -4.03 -14.93 -7.48
CA LYS A 153 -4.96 -16.06 -7.69
C LYS A 153 -6.22 -16.00 -6.81
N ALA A 154 -6.20 -15.19 -5.77
CA ALA A 154 -7.36 -15.04 -4.87
C ALA A 154 -8.48 -14.15 -5.45
N TYR A 155 -8.28 -13.55 -6.61
CA TYR A 155 -9.26 -12.68 -7.27
C TYR A 155 -10.13 -13.47 -8.27
N THR A 156 -11.39 -13.05 -8.38
CA THR A 156 -12.43 -13.84 -9.07
C THR A 156 -12.33 -13.80 -10.59
N ASP A 157 -11.71 -12.78 -11.14
CA ASP A 157 -11.57 -12.53 -12.58
C ASP A 157 -10.18 -12.91 -13.14
N VAL A 158 -9.33 -13.45 -12.31
CA VAL A 158 -8.00 -13.92 -12.73
C VAL A 158 -8.12 -15.36 -13.24
N PRO A 159 -7.77 -15.63 -14.52
CA PRO A 159 -7.74 -16.97 -15.05
C PRO A 159 -6.81 -17.89 -14.25
N SER A 160 -7.14 -19.17 -14.19
CA SER A 160 -6.21 -20.16 -13.62
C SER A 160 -4.91 -20.16 -14.42
N PHE A 161 -3.81 -20.00 -13.71
CA PHE A 161 -2.47 -20.05 -14.29
C PHE A 161 -1.52 -20.81 -13.36
N HIS A 162 -0.50 -21.39 -13.93
CA HIS A 162 0.59 -21.99 -13.18
C HIS A 162 1.67 -20.94 -12.93
N SER A 163 2.03 -20.74 -11.68
CA SER A 163 3.18 -19.89 -11.34
C SER A 163 4.46 -20.62 -11.67
N TYR A 164 5.43 -19.88 -12.18
CA TYR A 164 6.77 -20.41 -12.34
C TYR A 164 7.39 -20.67 -10.98
N MET A 165 7.69 -21.93 -10.70
CA MET A 165 8.52 -22.35 -9.58
C MET A 165 9.69 -23.14 -10.13
N PRO A 166 10.93 -22.93 -9.64
CA PRO A 166 12.08 -23.71 -10.07
C PRO A 166 11.82 -25.22 -9.91
N GLY A 167 12.02 -25.98 -10.98
CA GLY A 167 11.79 -27.44 -10.99
C GLY A 167 10.37 -27.88 -11.38
N GLN A 168 9.48 -26.98 -11.74
CA GLN A 168 8.19 -27.31 -12.37
C GLN A 168 8.30 -27.08 -13.87
N GLU A 169 8.18 -28.14 -14.66
CA GLU A 169 7.97 -28.04 -16.10
C GLU A 169 6.54 -27.56 -16.37
N LEU A 170 6.38 -26.69 -17.36
CA LEU A 170 5.08 -26.22 -17.84
C LEU A 170 4.36 -27.30 -18.62
#